data_445003d79a689569f38cd6c56bc0170c
#
_entry.id   445003d79a689569f38cd6c56bc0170c
#
_cell.length_a   1.000
_cell.length_b   1.000
_cell.length_c   1.000
_cell.angle_alpha   90.00
_cell.angle_beta   90.00
_cell.angle_gamma   90.00
#
_symmetry.space_group_name_H-M   'P 1'
#
loop_
_entity.id
_entity.type
_entity.pdbx_description
1 polymer ?
#
loop_
_entity_poly.entity_id
_entity_poly.type
_entity_poly.pdbx_seq_one_letter_code
_entity_poly.pdbx_strand_id
1 'polypeptide(L)'
;MVRRYLVSTALVIPLLSFALAWQQPSSPATQNTGKAKDAASDPSGMYSFLREGEFVQLTIDEGELSGYISRFGDSDSDKGTFIDQFFDKASLAGDHLSFTTKTVHGVWYELTGDITKTPGKQPAQEGYRVIKGTLIEHMTNANNADKARQREVEFKSFPQDLSKP
;
A
#
# COMPACT_ATOMS: atom_id res chain seq x y z
N MET A 1 39.04 2.15 100.48
CA MET A 1 37.89 2.13 99.59
C MET A 1 38.31 2.73 98.23
N VAL A 2 38.54 1.86 97.23
CA VAL A 2 39.01 2.28 95.92
C VAL A 2 37.92 1.96 94.91
N ARG A 3 37.36 2.98 94.30
CA ARG A 3 36.29 2.91 93.30
C ARG A 3 37.00 2.88 91.89
N ARG A 4 36.95 1.73 91.22
CA ARG A 4 37.42 1.59 89.84
C ARG A 4 36.33 2.08 88.91
N TYR A 5 36.69 3.07 88.11
CA TYR A 5 35.86 3.49 86.91
C TYR A 5 36.30 2.72 85.67
N LEU A 6 35.38 1.96 85.13
CA LEU A 6 35.53 1.31 83.81
C LEU A 6 35.15 2.34 82.77
N VAL A 7 36.12 2.68 81.92
CA VAL A 7 35.91 3.48 80.70
C VAL A 7 35.54 2.54 79.60
N SER A 8 34.25 2.63 79.17
CA SER A 8 33.77 1.87 78.00
C SER A 8 34.00 2.69 76.75
N THR A 9 34.92 2.21 75.94
CA THR A 9 35.20 2.79 74.62
C THR A 9 34.19 2.26 73.61
N ALA A 10 33.26 3.08 73.17
CA ALA A 10 32.31 2.78 72.11
C ALA A 10 33.02 2.93 70.75
N LEU A 11 33.16 1.80 70.07
CA LEU A 11 33.66 1.72 68.68
C LEU A 11 32.52 2.08 67.72
N VAL A 12 32.59 3.24 67.12
CA VAL A 12 31.65 3.69 66.06
C VAL A 12 32.16 3.14 64.72
N ILE A 13 31.46 2.16 64.18
CA ILE A 13 31.72 1.64 62.85
C ILE A 13 30.85 2.44 61.86
N PRO A 14 31.44 3.14 60.87
CA PRO A 14 30.63 3.76 59.80
C PRO A 14 30.19 2.69 58.81
N LEU A 15 28.87 2.51 58.74
CA LEU A 15 28.23 1.73 57.66
C LEU A 15 28.39 2.47 56.35
N LEU A 16 29.32 2.05 55.49
CA LEU A 16 29.36 2.41 54.07
C LEU A 16 28.21 1.68 53.38
N SER A 17 27.12 2.43 53.10
CA SER A 17 26.07 1.94 52.24
C SER A 17 26.53 1.97 50.80
N PHE A 18 26.93 0.81 50.26
CA PHE A 18 27.11 0.63 48.84
C PHE A 18 25.74 0.59 48.16
N ALA A 19 25.29 1.69 47.58
CA ALA A 19 24.22 1.72 46.62
C ALA A 19 24.69 1.03 45.34
N LEU A 20 24.35 -0.26 45.18
CA LEU A 20 24.42 -0.90 43.86
C LEU A 20 23.38 -0.22 42.96
N ALA A 21 23.80 0.74 42.18
CA ALA A 21 23.04 1.18 41.04
C ALA A 21 22.95 0.01 40.04
N TRP A 22 21.80 -0.63 40.01
CA TRP A 22 21.46 -1.56 38.93
C TRP A 22 21.33 -0.74 37.64
N GLN A 23 22.41 -0.63 36.88
CA GLN A 23 22.37 -0.19 35.51
C GLN A 23 21.59 -1.28 34.73
N GLN A 24 20.32 -1.01 34.49
CA GLN A 24 19.60 -1.73 33.45
C GLN A 24 20.33 -1.49 32.12
N PRO A 25 20.71 -2.57 31.41
CA PRO A 25 21.16 -2.40 30.04
C PRO A 25 19.96 -1.83 29.26
N SER A 26 20.06 -0.55 28.88
CA SER A 26 19.18 0.02 27.86
C SER A 26 19.41 -0.80 26.58
N SER A 27 18.51 -1.75 26.32
CA SER A 27 18.41 -2.37 25.01
C SER A 27 18.33 -1.24 23.98
N PRO A 28 19.20 -1.24 22.96
CA PRO A 28 19.00 -0.31 21.84
C PRO A 28 17.60 -0.63 21.32
N ALA A 29 16.68 0.31 21.46
CA ALA A 29 15.45 0.30 20.71
C ALA A 29 15.90 0.18 19.24
N THR A 30 15.70 -0.99 18.66
CA THR A 30 15.78 -1.17 17.23
C THR A 30 14.70 -0.23 16.69
N GLN A 31 15.12 0.98 16.34
CA GLN A 31 14.34 1.85 15.49
C GLN A 31 14.19 1.04 14.21
N ASN A 32 13.05 0.36 14.10
CA ASN A 32 12.52 -0.08 12.85
C ASN A 32 12.32 1.20 12.02
N THR A 33 13.40 1.65 11.40
CA THR A 33 13.31 2.54 10.25
C THR A 33 12.73 1.71 9.12
N GLY A 34 11.46 1.28 9.31
CA GLY A 34 10.58 1.05 8.20
C GLY A 34 10.64 2.34 7.41
N LYS A 35 11.43 2.32 6.35
CA LYS A 35 11.53 3.38 5.36
C LYS A 35 10.09 3.77 5.06
N ALA A 36 9.65 4.91 5.59
CA ALA A 36 8.37 5.48 5.22
C ALA A 36 8.46 5.62 3.70
N LYS A 37 7.87 4.67 3.00
CA LYS A 37 7.78 4.68 1.54
C LYS A 37 7.06 5.98 1.25
N ASP A 38 7.78 6.93 0.65
CA ASP A 38 7.20 8.24 0.34
C ASP A 38 5.83 8.02 -0.26
N ALA A 39 4.76 8.40 0.44
CA ALA A 39 3.39 8.29 -0.07
C ALA A 39 3.26 8.96 -1.46
N ALA A 40 4.14 9.92 -1.73
CA ALA A 40 4.29 10.56 -3.03
C ALA A 40 4.89 9.63 -4.12
N SER A 41 5.53 8.51 -3.76
CA SER A 41 6.08 7.54 -4.73
C SER A 41 5.17 6.33 -4.94
N ASP A 42 4.25 6.04 -4.01
CA ASP A 42 3.33 4.92 -4.09
C ASP A 42 2.17 5.22 -5.07
N PRO A 43 2.02 4.46 -6.18
CA PRO A 43 0.94 4.67 -7.12
C PRO A 43 -0.38 3.99 -6.72
N SER A 44 -0.49 3.42 -5.53
CA SER A 44 -1.75 2.88 -5.02
C SER A 44 -2.85 3.93 -5.08
N GLY A 45 -4.07 3.50 -5.39
CA GLY A 45 -5.24 4.36 -5.47
C GLY A 45 -6.19 3.96 -6.58
N MET A 46 -7.23 4.76 -6.73
CA MET A 46 -8.24 4.57 -7.79
C MET A 46 -7.90 5.41 -9.01
N TYR A 47 -8.13 4.84 -10.17
CA TYR A 47 -7.97 5.49 -11.47
C TYR A 47 -9.23 5.32 -12.30
N SER A 48 -9.60 6.31 -13.10
CA SER A 48 -10.70 6.17 -14.05
C SER A 48 -10.49 4.96 -14.98
N PHE A 49 -11.59 4.39 -15.48
CA PHE A 49 -11.52 3.31 -16.46
C PHE A 49 -12.19 3.74 -17.77
N LEU A 50 -12.88 2.85 -18.45
CA LEU A 50 -13.39 3.11 -19.81
C LEU A 50 -14.61 4.02 -19.87
N ARG A 51 -15.50 3.91 -18.88
CA ARG A 51 -16.75 4.69 -18.81
C ARG A 51 -16.80 5.48 -17.51
N GLU A 52 -17.55 6.56 -17.50
CA GLU A 52 -17.80 7.31 -16.28
C GLU A 52 -18.38 6.41 -15.19
N GLY A 53 -17.82 6.50 -13.98
CA GLY A 53 -18.16 5.64 -12.84
C GLY A 53 -17.39 4.33 -12.76
N GLU A 54 -16.76 3.87 -13.83
CA GLU A 54 -15.87 2.71 -13.80
C GLU A 54 -14.46 3.12 -13.33
N PHE A 55 -13.78 2.21 -12.64
CA PHE A 55 -12.45 2.49 -12.13
C PHE A 55 -11.54 1.26 -12.05
N VAL A 56 -10.25 1.51 -11.98
CA VAL A 56 -9.21 0.55 -11.61
C VAL A 56 -8.69 0.90 -10.23
N GLN A 57 -8.69 -0.04 -9.31
CA GLN A 57 -8.03 0.06 -8.01
C GLN A 57 -6.68 -0.61 -8.07
N LEU A 58 -5.61 0.11 -7.75
CA LEU A 58 -4.27 -0.41 -7.53
C LEU A 58 -3.96 -0.42 -6.03
N THR A 59 -3.36 -1.48 -5.55
CA THR A 59 -2.88 -1.62 -4.18
C THR A 59 -1.48 -2.22 -4.21
N ILE A 60 -0.52 -1.54 -3.57
CA ILE A 60 0.84 -2.05 -3.40
C ILE A 60 1.04 -2.33 -1.92
N ASP A 61 1.25 -3.59 -1.60
CA ASP A 61 1.55 -4.06 -0.26
C ASP A 61 2.84 -4.86 -0.28
N GLU A 62 3.79 -4.52 0.61
CA GLU A 62 5.11 -5.14 0.70
C GLU A 62 5.88 -5.21 -0.64
N GLY A 63 5.53 -4.36 -1.61
CA GLY A 63 6.12 -4.31 -2.95
C GLY A 63 5.39 -5.17 -3.98
N GLU A 64 4.36 -5.90 -3.59
CA GLU A 64 3.50 -6.66 -4.49
C GLU A 64 2.34 -5.80 -4.97
N LEU A 65 2.05 -5.86 -6.26
CA LEU A 65 0.91 -5.18 -6.87
C LEU A 65 -0.28 -6.12 -6.91
N SER A 66 -1.41 -5.63 -6.41
CA SER A 66 -2.73 -6.25 -6.52
C SER A 66 -3.77 -5.20 -6.91
N GLY A 67 -4.98 -5.65 -7.22
CA GLY A 67 -6.05 -4.71 -7.54
C GLY A 67 -7.22 -5.37 -8.28
N TYR A 68 -8.10 -4.52 -8.78
CA TYR A 68 -9.25 -4.94 -9.56
C TYR A 68 -9.77 -3.81 -10.45
N ILE A 69 -10.53 -4.18 -11.47
CA ILE A 69 -11.34 -3.27 -12.27
C ILE A 69 -12.78 -3.38 -11.77
N SER A 70 -13.43 -2.25 -11.49
CA SER A 70 -14.88 -2.18 -11.26
C SER A 70 -15.52 -1.56 -12.49
N ARG A 71 -16.35 -2.31 -13.17
CA ARG A 71 -17.00 -1.92 -14.42
C ARG A 71 -18.49 -2.27 -14.44
N PHE A 72 -19.25 -1.60 -15.29
CA PHE A 72 -20.63 -1.98 -15.51
C PHE A 72 -20.74 -3.26 -16.33
N GLY A 73 -21.71 -4.09 -15.97
CA GLY A 73 -22.08 -5.25 -16.77
C GLY A 73 -22.66 -4.86 -18.13
N ASP A 74 -22.31 -5.65 -19.16
CA ASP A 74 -22.72 -5.42 -20.55
C ASP A 74 -23.81 -6.37 -21.03
N SER A 75 -24.09 -7.44 -20.26
CA SER A 75 -25.16 -8.40 -20.57
C SER A 75 -26.51 -7.93 -20.04
N ASP A 76 -27.61 -8.44 -20.60
CA ASP A 76 -28.95 -8.12 -20.12
C ASP A 76 -29.17 -8.52 -18.65
N SER A 77 -28.46 -9.54 -18.17
CA SER A 77 -28.51 -9.98 -16.77
C SER A 77 -27.76 -9.06 -15.82
N ASP A 78 -26.75 -8.32 -16.31
CA ASP A 78 -25.82 -7.57 -15.47
C ASP A 78 -25.95 -6.07 -15.67
N LYS A 79 -26.83 -5.63 -16.57
CA LYS A 79 -26.98 -4.24 -16.94
C LYS A 79 -27.28 -3.34 -15.73
N GLY A 80 -26.40 -2.36 -15.51
CA GLY A 80 -26.49 -1.45 -14.38
C GLY A 80 -25.90 -1.98 -13.06
N THR A 81 -25.33 -3.20 -13.06
CA THR A 81 -24.62 -3.76 -11.90
C THR A 81 -23.12 -3.56 -12.07
N PHE A 82 -22.41 -3.22 -10.98
CA PHE A 82 -20.96 -3.24 -10.98
C PHE A 82 -20.45 -4.68 -10.89
N ILE A 83 -19.43 -4.96 -11.70
CA ILE A 83 -18.70 -6.22 -11.73
C ILE A 83 -17.24 -5.91 -11.38
N ASP A 84 -16.78 -6.51 -10.28
CA ASP A 84 -15.38 -6.41 -9.87
C ASP A 84 -14.58 -7.58 -10.47
N GLN A 85 -13.55 -7.23 -11.24
CA GLN A 85 -12.63 -8.18 -11.86
C GLN A 85 -11.24 -8.04 -11.24
N PHE A 86 -10.92 -8.93 -10.31
CA PHE A 86 -9.64 -8.95 -9.62
C PHE A 86 -8.50 -9.30 -10.57
N PHE A 87 -7.34 -8.78 -10.31
CA PHE A 87 -6.14 -9.16 -11.05
C PHE A 87 -5.84 -10.65 -10.86
N ASP A 88 -5.44 -11.29 -11.94
CA ASP A 88 -4.92 -12.66 -11.95
C ASP A 88 -3.40 -12.62 -11.84
N LYS A 89 -2.78 -11.73 -12.62
CA LYS A 89 -1.36 -11.43 -12.59
C LYS A 89 -1.18 -9.92 -12.62
N ALA A 90 -0.22 -9.41 -11.86
CA ALA A 90 0.11 -8.00 -11.88
C ALA A 90 1.60 -7.80 -11.58
N SER A 91 2.20 -6.78 -12.16
CA SER A 91 3.57 -6.36 -11.85
C SER A 91 3.74 -4.86 -12.01
N LEU A 92 4.63 -4.30 -11.21
CA LEU A 92 5.09 -2.93 -11.29
C LEU A 92 6.62 -2.91 -11.22
N ALA A 93 7.26 -2.53 -12.30
CA ALA A 93 8.72 -2.42 -12.40
C ALA A 93 9.11 -0.96 -12.68
N GLY A 94 9.50 -0.23 -11.61
CA GLY A 94 9.62 1.21 -11.68
C GLY A 94 8.25 1.85 -11.93
N ASP A 95 8.10 2.54 -13.04
CA ASP A 95 6.83 3.15 -13.45
C ASP A 95 6.03 2.26 -14.43
N HIS A 96 6.63 1.14 -14.89
CA HIS A 96 6.01 0.24 -15.84
C HIS A 96 5.04 -0.72 -15.15
N LEU A 97 3.75 -0.59 -15.50
CA LEU A 97 2.63 -1.37 -14.97
C LEU A 97 2.18 -2.42 -15.99
N SER A 98 1.96 -3.63 -15.54
CA SER A 98 1.22 -4.63 -16.31
C SER A 98 0.30 -5.43 -15.41
N PHE A 99 -0.88 -5.79 -15.91
CA PHE A 99 -1.76 -6.75 -15.26
C PHE A 99 -2.67 -7.49 -16.24
N THR A 100 -3.14 -8.65 -15.82
CA THR A 100 -4.28 -9.34 -16.41
C THR A 100 -5.35 -9.54 -15.35
N THR A 101 -6.63 -9.56 -15.73
CA THR A 101 -7.72 -9.83 -14.80
C THR A 101 -8.19 -11.28 -14.89
N LYS A 102 -8.83 -11.75 -13.84
CA LYS A 102 -9.64 -12.98 -13.90
C LYS A 102 -10.78 -12.81 -14.89
N THR A 103 -11.16 -13.88 -15.54
CA THR A 103 -12.32 -13.88 -16.45
C THR A 103 -13.61 -13.84 -15.64
N VAL A 104 -14.48 -12.88 -15.95
CA VAL A 104 -15.83 -12.78 -15.39
C VAL A 104 -16.81 -12.61 -16.54
N HIS A 105 -17.81 -13.46 -16.60
CA HIS A 105 -18.83 -13.51 -17.68
C HIS A 105 -18.22 -13.54 -19.09
N GLY A 106 -17.10 -14.30 -19.26
CA GLY A 106 -16.42 -14.44 -20.54
C GLY A 106 -15.57 -13.23 -20.94
N VAL A 107 -15.40 -12.22 -20.08
CA VAL A 107 -14.57 -11.02 -20.34
C VAL A 107 -13.39 -11.00 -19.41
N TRP A 108 -12.22 -10.65 -19.92
CA TRP A 108 -11.03 -10.33 -19.15
C TRP A 108 -10.19 -9.26 -19.83
N TYR A 109 -9.34 -8.60 -19.08
CA TYR A 109 -8.53 -7.48 -19.56
C TYR A 109 -7.05 -7.76 -19.37
N GLU A 110 -6.25 -7.21 -20.28
CA GLU A 110 -4.81 -7.11 -20.18
C GLU A 110 -4.42 -5.65 -20.37
N LEU A 111 -3.63 -5.11 -19.46
CA LEU A 111 -3.07 -3.77 -19.53
C LEU A 111 -1.55 -3.84 -19.48
N THR A 112 -0.91 -3.07 -20.35
CA THR A 112 0.52 -2.75 -20.28
C THR A 112 0.69 -1.27 -20.52
N GLY A 113 1.40 -0.57 -19.63
CA GLY A 113 1.56 0.87 -19.73
C GLY A 113 2.48 1.45 -18.65
N ASP A 114 2.55 2.77 -18.61
CA ASP A 114 3.40 3.48 -17.67
C ASP A 114 2.57 4.43 -16.78
N ILE A 115 2.95 4.51 -15.52
CA ILE A 115 2.37 5.45 -14.55
C ILE A 115 3.24 6.69 -14.49
N THR A 116 2.68 7.84 -14.82
CA THR A 116 3.40 9.12 -14.80
C THR A 116 2.74 10.11 -13.86
N LYS A 117 3.52 11.05 -13.31
CA LYS A 117 2.99 12.19 -12.54
C LYS A 117 2.76 13.37 -13.48
N THR A 118 1.60 14.00 -13.35
CA THR A 118 1.29 15.21 -14.11
C THR A 118 2.03 16.42 -13.50
N PRO A 119 2.90 17.12 -14.24
CA PRO A 119 3.61 18.27 -13.73
C PRO A 119 2.65 19.35 -13.19
N GLY A 120 2.99 19.91 -12.02
CA GLY A 120 2.22 20.98 -11.38
C GLY A 120 0.96 20.53 -10.61
N LYS A 121 0.57 19.27 -10.68
CA LYS A 121 -0.53 18.73 -9.87
C LYS A 121 -0.06 18.22 -8.51
N GLN A 122 -0.99 18.21 -7.55
CA GLN A 122 -0.80 17.67 -6.21
C GLN A 122 -1.61 16.37 -6.05
N PRO A 123 -1.24 15.47 -5.10
CA PRO A 123 -1.94 14.19 -4.87
C PRO A 123 -3.46 14.34 -4.63
N ALA A 124 -3.89 15.43 -4.01
CA ALA A 124 -5.30 15.73 -3.77
C ALA A 124 -6.07 16.20 -5.03
N GLN A 125 -5.42 16.23 -6.18
CA GLN A 125 -6.04 16.68 -7.44
C GLN A 125 -6.22 15.49 -8.38
N GLU A 126 -7.38 15.43 -9.05
CA GLU A 126 -7.64 14.44 -10.08
C GLU A 126 -6.56 14.46 -11.18
N GLY A 127 -6.12 13.28 -11.60
CA GLY A 127 -5.07 13.13 -12.60
C GLY A 127 -3.69 13.60 -12.14
N TYR A 128 -3.43 13.61 -10.83
CA TYR A 128 -2.06 13.74 -10.32
C TYR A 128 -1.15 12.64 -10.88
N ARG A 129 -1.65 11.41 -10.92
CA ARG A 129 -1.05 10.31 -11.68
C ARG A 129 -1.91 9.92 -12.85
N VAL A 130 -1.27 9.46 -13.89
CA VAL A 130 -1.92 9.00 -15.11
C VAL A 130 -1.27 7.71 -15.55
N ILE A 131 -2.09 6.69 -15.81
CA ILE A 131 -1.66 5.46 -16.48
C ILE A 131 -1.90 5.64 -17.96
N LYS A 132 -0.85 5.53 -18.78
CA LYS A 132 -0.95 5.54 -20.25
C LYS A 132 -0.43 4.23 -20.78
N GLY A 133 -1.19 3.62 -21.67
CA GLY A 133 -0.78 2.33 -22.22
C GLY A 133 -1.81 1.70 -23.13
N THR A 134 -1.59 0.43 -23.40
CA THR A 134 -2.44 -0.38 -24.25
C THR A 134 -3.30 -1.30 -23.40
N LEU A 135 -4.62 -1.22 -23.58
CA LEU A 135 -5.60 -2.13 -22.98
C LEU A 135 -6.10 -3.10 -24.05
N ILE A 136 -6.11 -4.39 -23.73
CA ILE A 136 -6.72 -5.43 -24.55
C ILE A 136 -7.90 -6.00 -23.76
N GLU A 137 -9.08 -5.90 -24.33
CA GLU A 137 -10.30 -6.51 -23.84
C GLU A 137 -10.52 -7.84 -24.59
N HIS A 138 -10.52 -8.93 -23.85
CA HIS A 138 -10.77 -10.27 -24.39
C HIS A 138 -12.20 -10.69 -24.07
N MET A 139 -12.91 -11.22 -25.06
CA MET A 139 -14.28 -11.67 -24.95
C MET A 139 -14.41 -13.07 -25.52
N THR A 140 -14.81 -14.02 -24.69
CA THR A 140 -15.13 -15.38 -25.12
C THR A 140 -16.64 -15.49 -25.30
N ASN A 141 -17.08 -15.77 -26.52
CA ASN A 141 -18.50 -15.94 -26.81
C ASN A 141 -18.98 -17.38 -26.50
N ALA A 142 -20.31 -17.61 -26.59
CA ALA A 142 -20.91 -18.92 -26.34
C ALA A 142 -20.37 -20.06 -27.22
N ASN A 143 -19.69 -19.77 -28.32
CA ASN A 143 -19.07 -20.74 -29.21
C ASN A 143 -17.57 -20.91 -28.93
N ASN A 144 -17.05 -20.44 -27.79
CA ASN A 144 -15.64 -20.41 -27.41
C ASN A 144 -14.73 -19.70 -28.43
N ALA A 145 -15.28 -18.79 -29.23
CA ALA A 145 -14.48 -17.94 -30.09
C ALA A 145 -14.04 -16.70 -29.30
N ASP A 146 -12.75 -16.54 -29.16
CA ASP A 146 -12.16 -15.39 -28.51
C ASP A 146 -12.11 -14.22 -29.48
N LYS A 147 -12.57 -13.07 -29.04
CA LYS A 147 -12.38 -11.78 -29.69
C LYS A 147 -11.53 -10.91 -28.79
N ALA A 148 -10.52 -10.30 -29.36
CA ALA A 148 -9.69 -9.32 -28.67
C ALA A 148 -9.90 -7.93 -29.28
N ARG A 149 -10.04 -6.92 -28.43
CA ARG A 149 -10.16 -5.52 -28.81
C ARG A 149 -9.08 -4.73 -28.11
N GLN A 150 -8.11 -4.26 -28.87
CA GLN A 150 -7.02 -3.43 -28.39
C GLN A 150 -7.35 -1.95 -28.53
N ARG A 151 -6.93 -1.15 -27.54
CA ARG A 151 -7.02 0.31 -27.57
C ARG A 151 -5.94 0.96 -26.72
N GLU A 152 -5.51 2.15 -27.12
CA GLU A 152 -4.72 3.03 -26.27
C GLU A 152 -5.64 3.69 -25.22
N VAL A 153 -5.15 3.77 -24.00
CA VAL A 153 -5.90 4.30 -22.85
C VAL A 153 -5.10 5.30 -22.05
N GLU A 154 -5.83 6.21 -21.40
CA GLU A 154 -5.31 7.13 -20.42
C GLU A 154 -6.26 7.09 -19.19
N PHE A 155 -5.79 6.56 -18.07
CA PHE A 155 -6.55 6.46 -16.83
C PHE A 155 -6.00 7.47 -15.83
N LYS A 156 -6.86 8.34 -15.30
CA LYS A 156 -6.49 9.42 -14.38
C LYS A 156 -6.76 9.00 -12.95
N SER A 157 -5.82 9.25 -12.05
CA SER A 157 -6.04 9.02 -10.62
C SER A 157 -7.14 9.92 -10.09
N PHE A 158 -7.99 9.36 -9.21
CA PHE A 158 -8.88 10.17 -8.40
C PHE A 158 -8.09 10.93 -7.32
N PRO A 159 -8.65 12.02 -6.77
CA PRO A 159 -8.05 12.75 -5.67
C PRO A 159 -7.75 11.82 -4.49
N GLN A 160 -6.54 11.90 -3.94
CA GLN A 160 -6.16 11.17 -2.72
C GLN A 160 -6.32 12.08 -1.52
N ASP A 161 -7.09 11.65 -0.54
CA ASP A 161 -7.18 12.30 0.77
C ASP A 161 -6.01 11.82 1.64
N LEU A 162 -4.91 12.57 1.63
CA LEU A 162 -3.72 12.27 2.43
C LEU A 162 -3.87 12.67 3.91
N SER A 163 -5.02 13.20 4.31
CA SER A 163 -5.31 13.58 5.71
C SER A 163 -5.78 12.40 6.56
N LYS A 164 -6.09 11.26 5.94
CA LYS A 164 -6.44 10.02 6.65
C LYS A 164 -5.22 9.11 6.73
N PRO A 165 -4.86 8.67 7.95
CA PRO A 165 -3.83 7.67 8.17
C PRO A 165 -4.22 6.32 7.61
#